data_3d8e60161bd44c23562535a92b5a2d82
#
_entry.id   3d8e60161bd44c23562535a92b5a2d82
#
_cell.length_a   1.000
_cell.length_b   1.000
_cell.length_c   1.000
_cell.angle_alpha   90.00
_cell.angle_beta   90.00
_cell.angle_gamma   90.00
#
_symmetry.space_group_name_H-M   'P 1'
#
loop_
_entity.id
_entity.type
_entity.pdbx_description
1 polymer ?
#
loop_
_entity_poly.entity_id
_entity_poly.type
_entity_poly.pdbx_seq_one_letter_code
_entity_poly.pdbx_strand_id
1 'polypeptide(L)'
;PMKKYLYTLVFLLSVSSVSTGQISSCCQKSAEAEFSALAMNERFAAAHLAPEAFVLENRSGSSIEFPCLDGKSGAAYLIRSIQPTRNWLLVIHEWWGLNDHIRKEAEQLQQDLVNVNVLAVDLYDGRLAETPAVAQQLMSGLEEARAKAILNGAIQYMGSDARIQTMGWCMGGGWSLKSALMAGKQSSGCVVYYGMPEKDVTRLKSLQSDVLFIFAKKDAWINQAVLKEFETNMKSAGKKLTVLSYEADHAFANPSNPKFDKKAASEARKQAIAYMKKHLK
;
A
#
# COMPACT_ATOMS: atom_id res chain seq x y z
N PRO A 1 84.83 -14.04 27.35
CA PRO A 1 83.85 -14.29 26.35
C PRO A 1 82.51 -13.67 26.71
N MET A 2 82.17 -12.62 25.95
CA MET A 2 80.98 -11.84 26.22
C MET A 2 79.76 -12.49 25.51
N LYS A 3 78.69 -12.83 26.26
CA LYS A 3 77.44 -13.27 25.74
C LYS A 3 76.62 -12.05 25.31
N LYS A 4 76.28 -11.96 24.02
CA LYS A 4 75.35 -10.96 23.47
C LYS A 4 73.93 -11.49 23.66
N TYR A 5 73.09 -10.71 24.36
CA TYR A 5 71.64 -10.96 24.47
C TYR A 5 70.94 -10.18 23.34
N LEU A 6 70.20 -10.92 22.51
CA LEU A 6 69.37 -10.40 21.42
C LEU A 6 67.95 -10.23 21.98
N TYR A 7 67.50 -8.98 22.12
CA TYR A 7 66.12 -8.69 22.51
C TYR A 7 65.25 -8.64 21.26
N THR A 8 64.32 -9.61 21.14
CA THR A 8 63.30 -9.61 20.10
C THR A 8 62.10 -8.78 20.57
N LEU A 9 61.88 -7.66 19.88
CA LEU A 9 60.76 -6.77 20.15
C LEU A 9 59.51 -7.34 19.43
N VAL A 10 58.57 -7.85 20.18
CA VAL A 10 57.27 -8.30 19.63
C VAL A 10 56.32 -7.11 19.59
N PHE A 11 55.96 -6.67 18.37
CA PHE A 11 54.92 -5.65 18.13
C PHE A 11 53.57 -6.35 18.16
N LEU A 12 52.80 -6.11 19.22
CA LEU A 12 51.39 -6.47 19.32
C LEU A 12 50.54 -5.45 18.53
N LEU A 13 50.09 -5.82 17.33
CA LEU A 13 49.09 -5.07 16.61
C LEU A 13 47.70 -5.35 17.22
N SER A 14 47.17 -4.37 17.97
CA SER A 14 45.80 -4.38 18.46
C SER A 14 44.86 -4.02 17.29
N VAL A 15 44.17 -5.03 16.75
CA VAL A 15 43.07 -4.83 15.80
C VAL A 15 41.84 -4.34 16.60
N SER A 16 41.55 -3.06 16.52
CA SER A 16 40.29 -2.50 17.01
C SER A 16 39.17 -2.90 16.10
N SER A 17 38.37 -3.89 16.46
CA SER A 17 37.11 -4.21 15.80
C SER A 17 36.11 -3.10 16.04
N VAL A 18 35.84 -2.30 14.99
CA VAL A 18 34.72 -1.36 14.98
C VAL A 18 33.45 -2.20 14.91
N SER A 19 32.79 -2.38 16.04
CA SER A 19 31.45 -2.95 16.11
C SER A 19 30.49 -1.94 15.50
N THR A 20 30.06 -2.17 14.26
CA THR A 20 28.90 -1.48 13.69
C THR A 20 27.67 -1.96 14.47
N GLY A 21 27.23 -1.16 15.42
CA GLY A 21 25.99 -1.39 16.14
C GLY A 21 24.85 -1.55 15.16
N GLN A 22 24.33 -2.77 14.99
CA GLN A 22 23.01 -2.98 14.40
C GLN A 22 22.00 -2.26 15.31
N ILE A 23 21.48 -1.14 14.80
CA ILE A 23 20.34 -0.47 15.43
C ILE A 23 19.21 -1.49 15.40
N SER A 24 18.82 -1.93 16.59
CA SER A 24 17.77 -2.91 16.81
C SER A 24 16.47 -2.39 16.18
N SER A 25 15.90 -3.16 15.26
CA SER A 25 14.65 -2.93 14.50
C SER A 25 13.40 -2.81 15.40
N CYS A 26 13.53 -2.91 16.73
CA CYS A 26 12.38 -2.95 17.65
C CYS A 26 11.67 -1.60 17.89
N CYS A 27 12.18 -0.47 17.39
CA CYS A 27 11.61 0.86 17.65
C CYS A 27 11.14 1.60 16.40
N GLN A 28 11.25 1.00 15.21
CA GLN A 28 10.78 1.66 13.99
C GLN A 28 9.27 1.48 13.85
N LYS A 29 8.53 2.61 13.76
CA LYS A 29 7.09 2.57 13.49
C LYS A 29 6.83 1.90 12.15
N SER A 30 5.72 1.17 12.02
CA SER A 30 5.31 0.63 10.74
C SER A 30 4.97 1.77 9.77
N ALA A 31 5.06 1.51 8.46
CA ALA A 31 4.69 2.48 7.43
C ALA A 31 3.23 2.94 7.59
N GLU A 32 2.34 2.02 7.99
CA GLU A 32 0.93 2.32 8.25
C GLU A 32 0.76 3.23 9.48
N ALA A 33 1.52 2.98 10.54
CA ALA A 33 1.50 3.84 11.74
C ALA A 33 2.09 5.24 11.47
N GLU A 34 3.13 5.33 10.65
CA GLU A 34 3.67 6.63 10.22
C GLU A 34 2.65 7.39 9.36
N PHE A 35 1.98 6.70 8.43
CA PHE A 35 0.96 7.32 7.60
C PHE A 35 -0.26 7.72 8.43
N SER A 36 -0.71 6.87 9.34
CA SER A 36 -1.81 7.19 10.26
C SER A 36 -1.54 8.44 11.09
N ALA A 37 -0.29 8.67 11.48
CA ALA A 37 0.10 9.88 12.21
C ALA A 37 -0.07 11.16 11.36
N LEU A 38 -0.09 11.07 10.02
CA LEU A 38 -0.38 12.21 9.15
C LEU A 38 -1.82 12.71 9.30
N ALA A 39 -2.76 11.87 9.72
CA ALA A 39 -4.12 12.29 10.01
C ALA A 39 -4.17 13.46 11.01
N MET A 40 -3.25 13.46 12.00
CA MET A 40 -3.17 14.52 13.01
C MET A 40 -2.45 15.79 12.53
N ASN A 41 -1.92 15.77 11.31
CA ASN A 41 -1.25 16.92 10.72
C ASN A 41 -2.29 17.84 10.07
N GLU A 42 -2.43 19.08 10.59
CA GLU A 42 -3.41 20.06 10.10
C GLU A 42 -3.23 20.38 8.61
N ARG A 43 -1.99 20.45 8.10
CA ARG A 43 -1.73 20.70 6.68
C ARG A 43 -2.17 19.52 5.81
N PHE A 44 -1.98 18.28 6.31
CA PHE A 44 -2.47 17.09 5.63
C PHE A 44 -4.00 17.12 5.52
N ALA A 45 -4.68 17.35 6.64
CA ALA A 45 -6.13 17.44 6.67
C ALA A 45 -6.68 18.57 5.78
N ALA A 46 -6.09 19.75 5.84
CA ALA A 46 -6.49 20.90 5.02
C ALA A 46 -6.25 20.69 3.52
N ALA A 47 -5.32 19.81 3.13
CA ALA A 47 -5.08 19.46 1.73
C ALA A 47 -6.11 18.47 1.17
N HIS A 48 -6.96 17.90 2.02
CA HIS A 48 -7.97 16.90 1.66
C HIS A 48 -9.36 17.48 1.96
N LEU A 49 -9.97 18.12 0.97
CA LEU A 49 -11.37 18.56 1.09
C LEU A 49 -12.31 17.36 1.04
N ALA A 50 -13.47 17.51 1.67
CA ALA A 50 -14.51 16.50 1.63
C ALA A 50 -14.90 16.20 0.17
N PRO A 51 -15.06 14.92 -0.20
CA PRO A 51 -15.55 14.55 -1.52
C PRO A 51 -16.95 15.09 -1.74
N GLU A 52 -17.25 15.47 -2.99
CA GLU A 52 -18.63 15.78 -3.35
C GLU A 52 -19.54 14.58 -3.07
N ALA A 53 -20.75 14.86 -2.61
CA ALA A 53 -21.74 13.81 -2.39
C ALA A 53 -22.04 13.10 -3.72
N PHE A 54 -21.85 11.78 -3.73
CA PHE A 54 -22.09 10.94 -4.89
C PHE A 54 -22.77 9.66 -4.45
N VAL A 55 -23.82 9.27 -5.16
CA VAL A 55 -24.52 8.01 -4.97
C VAL A 55 -24.35 7.17 -6.23
N LEU A 56 -23.81 5.97 -6.09
CA LEU A 56 -23.69 5.02 -7.17
C LEU A 56 -25.04 4.34 -7.41
N GLU A 57 -25.72 4.79 -8.45
CA GLU A 57 -26.92 4.13 -8.97
C GLU A 57 -26.56 2.93 -9.85
N ASN A 58 -27.52 2.00 -10.02
CA ASN A 58 -27.36 0.82 -10.91
C ASN A 58 -26.06 0.02 -10.65
N ARG A 59 -25.82 -0.31 -9.40
CA ARG A 59 -24.62 -1.05 -8.96
C ARG A 59 -24.50 -2.40 -9.66
N SER A 60 -23.34 -2.68 -10.26
CA SER A 60 -23.01 -3.99 -10.86
C SER A 60 -22.42 -4.97 -9.83
N GLY A 61 -21.96 -4.47 -8.69
CA GLY A 61 -21.45 -5.27 -7.59
C GLY A 61 -22.45 -5.40 -6.44
N SER A 62 -22.05 -6.13 -5.42
CA SER A 62 -22.82 -6.35 -4.18
C SER A 62 -21.98 -6.19 -2.93
N SER A 63 -22.58 -5.70 -1.86
CA SER A 63 -21.95 -5.74 -0.53
C SER A 63 -21.93 -7.17 0.00
N ILE A 64 -20.81 -7.58 0.53
CA ILE A 64 -20.62 -8.90 1.13
C ILE A 64 -19.96 -8.77 2.49
N GLU A 65 -20.11 -9.81 3.32
CA GLU A 65 -19.36 -10.00 4.55
C GLU A 65 -18.55 -11.29 4.47
N PHE A 66 -17.46 -11.35 5.23
CA PHE A 66 -16.61 -12.53 5.35
C PHE A 66 -16.03 -12.62 6.77
N PRO A 67 -15.75 -13.85 7.27
CA PRO A 67 -15.18 -14.02 8.60
C PRO A 67 -13.72 -13.51 8.66
N CYS A 68 -13.35 -12.90 9.79
CA CYS A 68 -11.99 -12.49 10.09
C CYS A 68 -11.43 -13.31 11.26
N LEU A 69 -10.09 -13.41 11.33
CA LEU A 69 -9.40 -14.20 12.36
C LEU A 69 -9.57 -13.65 13.79
N ASP A 70 -9.97 -12.40 13.94
CA ASP A 70 -10.28 -11.77 15.23
C ASP A 70 -11.71 -12.04 15.72
N GLY A 71 -12.45 -12.94 15.06
CA GLY A 71 -13.80 -13.34 15.41
C GLY A 71 -14.90 -12.36 14.97
N LYS A 72 -14.54 -11.27 14.27
CA LYS A 72 -15.50 -10.29 13.71
C LYS A 72 -15.71 -10.56 12.22
N SER A 73 -16.79 -10.01 11.64
CA SER A 73 -16.95 -9.93 10.18
C SER A 73 -16.12 -8.79 9.60
N GLY A 74 -15.55 -9.00 8.41
CA GLY A 74 -15.09 -7.95 7.52
C GLY A 74 -16.12 -7.72 6.42
N ALA A 75 -16.14 -6.53 5.82
CA ALA A 75 -17.05 -6.17 4.75
C ALA A 75 -16.29 -5.71 3.49
N ALA A 76 -16.91 -5.93 2.33
CA ALA A 76 -16.38 -5.47 1.06
C ALA A 76 -17.50 -5.27 0.02
N TYR A 77 -17.17 -4.55 -1.05
CA TYR A 77 -17.94 -4.47 -2.26
C TYR A 77 -17.33 -5.40 -3.32
N LEU A 78 -18.10 -6.37 -3.78
CA LEU A 78 -17.66 -7.44 -4.69
C LEU A 78 -18.27 -7.25 -6.07
N ILE A 79 -17.42 -7.23 -7.09
CA ILE A 79 -17.82 -7.33 -8.49
C ILE A 79 -17.23 -8.62 -9.06
N ARG A 80 -18.09 -9.53 -9.50
CA ARG A 80 -17.67 -10.81 -10.08
C ARG A 80 -17.35 -10.65 -11.56
N SER A 81 -16.33 -11.37 -12.01
CA SER A 81 -16.12 -11.60 -13.45
C SER A 81 -17.30 -12.39 -14.04
N ILE A 82 -17.66 -12.07 -15.28
CA ILE A 82 -18.70 -12.83 -16.01
C ILE A 82 -18.26 -14.27 -16.23
N GLN A 83 -16.98 -14.48 -16.55
CA GLN A 83 -16.41 -15.82 -16.72
C GLN A 83 -15.70 -16.25 -15.43
N PRO A 84 -15.74 -17.53 -15.08
CA PRO A 84 -14.98 -18.05 -13.94
C PRO A 84 -13.49 -17.72 -14.08
N THR A 85 -12.91 -17.19 -13.04
CA THR A 85 -11.49 -16.81 -13.03
C THR A 85 -10.91 -16.92 -11.62
N ARG A 86 -9.61 -17.20 -11.55
CA ARG A 86 -8.82 -17.15 -10.30
C ARG A 86 -8.18 -15.77 -10.09
N ASN A 87 -8.30 -14.86 -11.06
CA ASN A 87 -7.73 -13.52 -10.95
C ASN A 87 -8.61 -12.65 -10.06
N TRP A 88 -7.97 -12.00 -9.09
CA TRP A 88 -8.59 -11.07 -8.16
C TRP A 88 -7.83 -9.75 -8.12
N LEU A 89 -8.56 -8.67 -8.01
CA LEU A 89 -8.05 -7.36 -7.67
C LEU A 89 -8.62 -6.94 -6.31
N LEU A 90 -7.75 -6.80 -5.32
CA LEU A 90 -8.08 -6.24 -4.02
C LEU A 90 -7.88 -4.72 -4.09
N VAL A 91 -8.97 -3.97 -3.95
CA VAL A 91 -9.00 -2.52 -3.99
C VAL A 91 -9.13 -1.97 -2.57
N ILE A 92 -8.28 -1.00 -2.22
CA ILE A 92 -8.24 -0.43 -0.88
C ILE A 92 -8.47 1.08 -0.96
N HIS A 93 -9.48 1.54 -0.22
CA HIS A 93 -9.96 2.91 -0.22
C HIS A 93 -8.95 3.90 0.41
N GLU A 94 -9.14 5.17 0.14
CA GLU A 94 -8.46 6.28 0.81
C GLU A 94 -9.01 6.49 2.23
N TRP A 95 -8.60 7.55 2.90
CA TRP A 95 -9.00 7.88 4.26
C TRP A 95 -10.50 8.21 4.44
N TRP A 96 -11.25 8.33 3.33
CA TRP A 96 -12.70 8.58 3.34
C TRP A 96 -13.56 7.33 3.62
N GLY A 97 -12.97 6.13 3.58
CA GLY A 97 -13.68 4.87 3.69
C GLY A 97 -14.16 4.31 2.34
N LEU A 98 -14.85 3.18 2.39
CA LEU A 98 -15.42 2.54 1.21
C LEU A 98 -16.70 3.25 0.77
N ASN A 99 -16.55 4.44 0.21
CA ASN A 99 -17.65 5.25 -0.32
C ASN A 99 -18.02 4.87 -1.77
N ASP A 100 -19.05 5.50 -2.32
CA ASP A 100 -19.53 5.20 -3.66
C ASP A 100 -18.57 5.63 -4.78
N HIS A 101 -17.65 6.56 -4.54
CA HIS A 101 -16.58 6.87 -5.49
C HIS A 101 -15.64 5.67 -5.66
N ILE A 102 -15.25 5.01 -4.55
CA ILE A 102 -14.39 3.81 -4.59
C ILE A 102 -15.14 2.62 -5.19
N ARG A 103 -16.43 2.45 -4.87
CA ARG A 103 -17.26 1.40 -5.49
C ARG A 103 -17.35 1.59 -7.01
N LYS A 104 -17.58 2.82 -7.48
CA LYS A 104 -17.59 3.16 -8.91
C LYS A 104 -16.23 2.84 -9.57
N GLU A 105 -15.13 3.24 -8.95
CA GLU A 105 -13.79 2.93 -9.48
C GLU A 105 -13.54 1.42 -9.55
N ALA A 106 -13.98 0.67 -8.54
CA ALA A 106 -13.89 -0.80 -8.54
C ALA A 106 -14.68 -1.43 -9.70
N GLU A 107 -15.88 -0.93 -10.00
CA GLU A 107 -16.65 -1.37 -11.18
C GLU A 107 -15.96 -1.04 -12.49
N GLN A 108 -15.40 0.16 -12.63
CA GLN A 108 -14.66 0.56 -13.81
C GLN A 108 -13.39 -0.27 -14.01
N LEU A 109 -12.67 -0.59 -12.91
CA LEU A 109 -11.50 -1.48 -12.97
C LEU A 109 -11.89 -2.89 -13.42
N GLN A 110 -13.02 -3.42 -12.96
CA GLN A 110 -13.52 -4.73 -13.42
C GLN A 110 -13.84 -4.71 -14.92
N GLN A 111 -14.50 -3.66 -15.39
CA GLN A 111 -14.83 -3.49 -16.82
C GLN A 111 -13.56 -3.42 -17.69
N ASP A 112 -12.55 -2.66 -17.25
CA ASP A 112 -11.30 -2.50 -18.00
C ASP A 112 -10.43 -3.76 -18.01
N LEU A 113 -10.42 -4.53 -16.93
CA LEU A 113 -9.61 -5.74 -16.77
C LEU A 113 -10.35 -7.00 -17.31
N VAL A 114 -11.67 -6.96 -17.38
CA VAL A 114 -12.59 -7.98 -17.90
C VAL A 114 -12.57 -9.29 -17.13
N ASN A 115 -11.47 -10.04 -17.17
CA ASN A 115 -11.36 -11.39 -16.57
C ASN A 115 -10.76 -11.33 -15.16
N VAL A 116 -11.40 -10.57 -14.26
CA VAL A 116 -10.97 -10.37 -12.87
C VAL A 116 -12.18 -10.22 -11.96
N ASN A 117 -12.14 -10.84 -10.77
CA ASN A 117 -13.04 -10.48 -9.67
C ASN A 117 -12.44 -9.28 -8.94
N VAL A 118 -13.24 -8.27 -8.64
CA VAL A 118 -12.78 -7.09 -7.88
C VAL A 118 -13.42 -7.09 -6.51
N LEU A 119 -12.61 -6.95 -5.47
CA LEU A 119 -13.03 -6.88 -4.07
C LEU A 119 -12.53 -5.56 -3.48
N ALA A 120 -13.42 -4.58 -3.34
CA ALA A 120 -13.11 -3.33 -2.66
C ALA A 120 -13.41 -3.50 -1.16
N VAL A 121 -12.33 -3.59 -0.36
CA VAL A 121 -12.43 -3.93 1.06
C VAL A 121 -12.71 -2.68 1.90
N ASP A 122 -13.51 -2.85 2.96
CA ASP A 122 -13.79 -1.82 3.95
C ASP A 122 -12.91 -2.00 5.18
N LEU A 123 -11.97 -1.08 5.39
CA LEU A 123 -11.08 -1.10 6.56
C LEU A 123 -11.67 -0.38 7.78
N TYR A 124 -12.84 0.27 7.63
CA TYR A 124 -13.44 1.08 8.68
C TYR A 124 -14.72 0.51 9.30
N ASP A 125 -15.00 -0.78 9.06
CA ASP A 125 -16.16 -1.47 9.65
C ASP A 125 -17.48 -0.73 9.37
N GLY A 126 -17.73 -0.35 8.12
CA GLY A 126 -18.95 0.30 7.65
C GLY A 126 -18.98 1.82 7.84
N ARG A 127 -17.95 2.41 8.47
CA ARG A 127 -17.91 3.85 8.69
C ARG A 127 -17.38 4.61 7.49
N LEU A 128 -18.00 5.76 7.22
CA LEU A 128 -17.61 6.67 6.16
C LEU A 128 -17.28 8.05 6.75
N ALA A 129 -16.34 8.74 6.14
CA ALA A 129 -16.01 10.11 6.49
C ALA A 129 -16.65 11.07 5.48
N GLU A 130 -17.46 11.99 5.98
CA GLU A 130 -18.06 13.06 5.19
C GLU A 130 -17.34 14.40 5.39
N THR A 131 -16.47 14.47 6.40
CA THR A 131 -15.67 15.66 6.71
C THR A 131 -14.21 15.27 7.00
N PRO A 132 -13.24 16.19 6.80
CA PRO A 132 -11.84 15.93 7.16
C PRO A 132 -11.67 15.53 8.63
N ALA A 133 -12.44 16.10 9.54
CA ALA A 133 -12.37 15.78 10.98
C ALA A 133 -12.76 14.32 11.25
N VAL A 134 -13.82 13.82 10.61
CA VAL A 134 -14.21 12.40 10.71
C VAL A 134 -13.16 11.50 10.06
N ALA A 135 -12.63 11.89 8.89
CA ALA A 135 -11.57 11.14 8.22
C ALA A 135 -10.29 11.03 9.09
N GLN A 136 -9.91 12.12 9.78
CA GLN A 136 -8.82 12.11 10.76
C GLN A 136 -9.07 11.09 11.88
N GLN A 137 -10.29 11.08 12.45
CA GLN A 137 -10.66 10.15 13.51
C GLN A 137 -10.62 8.69 13.03
N LEU A 138 -11.16 8.42 11.84
CA LEU A 138 -11.18 7.06 11.27
C LEU A 138 -9.78 6.57 10.96
N MET A 139 -8.94 7.40 10.33
CA MET A 139 -7.59 7.01 9.95
C MET A 139 -6.66 6.87 11.16
N SER A 140 -6.72 7.81 12.14
CA SER A 140 -5.92 7.73 13.36
C SER A 140 -6.37 6.61 14.31
N GLY A 141 -7.66 6.26 14.28
CA GLY A 141 -8.25 5.18 15.07
C GLY A 141 -8.21 3.80 14.39
N LEU A 142 -7.65 3.69 13.18
CA LEU A 142 -7.52 2.41 12.50
C LEU A 142 -6.44 1.56 13.18
N GLU A 143 -6.87 0.57 13.93
CA GLU A 143 -5.97 -0.39 14.56
C GLU A 143 -5.35 -1.31 13.51
N GLU A 144 -4.01 -1.36 13.46
CA GLU A 144 -3.27 -2.21 12.50
C GLU A 144 -3.67 -3.68 12.59
N ALA A 145 -3.95 -4.17 13.80
CA ALA A 145 -4.41 -5.55 14.03
C ALA A 145 -5.77 -5.82 13.36
N ARG A 146 -6.73 -4.86 13.47
CA ARG A 146 -8.05 -4.98 12.84
C ARG A 146 -7.95 -4.91 11.32
N ALA A 147 -7.20 -3.96 10.77
CA ALA A 147 -6.98 -3.87 9.34
C ALA A 147 -6.36 -5.15 8.77
N LYS A 148 -5.35 -5.73 9.45
CA LYS A 148 -4.77 -7.02 9.07
C LYS A 148 -5.77 -8.16 9.16
N ALA A 149 -6.63 -8.19 10.17
CA ALA A 149 -7.67 -9.22 10.30
C ALA A 149 -8.65 -9.18 9.13
N ILE A 150 -9.10 -7.96 8.74
CA ILE A 150 -9.98 -7.75 7.57
C ILE A 150 -9.28 -8.20 6.28
N LEU A 151 -8.04 -7.76 6.04
CA LEU A 151 -7.29 -8.11 4.83
C LEU A 151 -7.01 -9.60 4.71
N ASN A 152 -6.65 -10.27 5.82
CA ASN A 152 -6.50 -11.72 5.83
C ASN A 152 -7.83 -12.44 5.54
N GLY A 153 -8.93 -11.98 6.14
CA GLY A 153 -10.28 -12.51 5.85
C GLY A 153 -10.64 -12.36 4.37
N ALA A 154 -10.34 -11.19 3.77
CA ALA A 154 -10.54 -10.94 2.34
C ALA A 154 -9.69 -11.89 1.47
N ILE A 155 -8.41 -12.10 1.80
CA ILE A 155 -7.52 -13.04 1.09
C ILE A 155 -8.06 -14.48 1.20
N GLN A 156 -8.51 -14.88 2.38
CA GLN A 156 -9.12 -16.21 2.58
C GLN A 156 -10.42 -16.36 1.78
N TYR A 157 -11.27 -15.32 1.74
CA TYR A 157 -12.50 -15.30 0.95
C TYR A 157 -12.24 -15.50 -0.54
N MET A 158 -11.14 -14.99 -1.08
CA MET A 158 -10.75 -15.16 -2.49
C MET A 158 -10.37 -16.61 -2.83
N GLY A 159 -10.04 -17.43 -1.84
CA GLY A 159 -9.66 -18.84 -2.00
C GLY A 159 -8.14 -19.05 -2.11
N SER A 160 -7.70 -20.27 -1.83
CA SER A 160 -6.27 -20.60 -1.73
C SER A 160 -5.54 -20.63 -3.09
N ASP A 161 -6.27 -20.76 -4.19
CA ASP A 161 -5.76 -20.77 -5.56
C ASP A 161 -5.86 -19.40 -6.26
N ALA A 162 -6.38 -18.38 -5.56
CA ALA A 162 -6.52 -17.03 -6.08
C ALA A 162 -5.18 -16.42 -6.48
N ARG A 163 -5.16 -15.71 -7.58
CA ARG A 163 -4.07 -14.85 -8.04
C ARG A 163 -4.46 -13.40 -7.75
N ILE A 164 -3.82 -12.82 -6.76
CA ILE A 164 -4.26 -11.56 -6.15
C ILE A 164 -3.34 -10.43 -6.62
N GLN A 165 -3.93 -9.45 -7.29
CA GLN A 165 -3.33 -8.13 -7.45
C GLN A 165 -3.92 -7.19 -6.40
N THR A 166 -3.15 -6.21 -5.98
CA THR A 166 -3.59 -5.22 -5.01
C THR A 166 -3.46 -3.82 -5.58
N MET A 167 -4.38 -2.93 -5.22
CA MET A 167 -4.35 -1.53 -5.63
C MET A 167 -4.97 -0.66 -4.55
N GLY A 168 -4.39 0.52 -4.33
CA GLY A 168 -4.93 1.49 -3.39
C GLY A 168 -4.30 2.86 -3.53
N TRP A 169 -4.95 3.86 -2.94
CA TRP A 169 -4.57 5.26 -3.02
C TRP A 169 -4.34 5.82 -1.62
N CYS A 170 -3.39 6.74 -1.47
CA CYS A 170 -3.15 7.43 -0.21
C CYS A 170 -2.89 6.42 0.93
N MET A 171 -3.68 6.43 2.00
CA MET A 171 -3.68 5.40 3.05
C MET A 171 -3.78 3.99 2.44
N GLY A 172 -4.74 3.77 1.54
CA GLY A 172 -4.95 2.49 0.86
C GLY A 172 -3.77 2.06 -0.01
N GLY A 173 -2.93 3.00 -0.47
CA GLY A 173 -1.69 2.67 -1.20
C GLY A 173 -0.68 1.92 -0.32
N GLY A 174 -0.48 2.36 0.91
CA GLY A 174 0.33 1.64 1.90
C GLY A 174 -0.25 0.27 2.21
N TRP A 175 -1.56 0.20 2.45
CA TRP A 175 -2.26 -1.06 2.68
C TRP A 175 -2.27 -1.99 1.46
N SER A 176 -2.20 -1.46 0.23
CA SER A 176 -2.03 -2.28 -0.99
C SER A 176 -0.71 -3.05 -0.95
N LEU A 177 0.40 -2.38 -0.66
CA LEU A 177 1.71 -3.04 -0.52
C LEU A 177 1.70 -4.06 0.63
N LYS A 178 1.11 -3.70 1.78
CA LYS A 178 0.96 -4.60 2.91
C LYS A 178 0.15 -5.84 2.54
N SER A 179 -0.96 -5.67 1.80
CA SER A 179 -1.79 -6.78 1.34
C SER A 179 -1.06 -7.69 0.37
N ALA A 180 -0.23 -7.13 -0.53
CA ALA A 180 0.62 -7.92 -1.42
C ALA A 180 1.64 -8.78 -0.64
N LEU A 181 2.22 -8.23 0.44
CA LEU A 181 3.08 -8.99 1.36
C LEU A 181 2.30 -10.10 2.08
N MET A 182 1.09 -9.81 2.56
CA MET A 182 0.22 -10.78 3.26
C MET A 182 -0.28 -11.90 2.35
N ALA A 183 -0.57 -11.60 1.07
CA ALA A 183 -1.00 -12.58 0.09
C ALA A 183 0.11 -13.59 -0.27
N GLY A 184 1.36 -13.30 0.02
CA GLY A 184 2.48 -14.22 -0.17
C GLY A 184 2.52 -14.76 -1.60
N LYS A 185 2.50 -16.07 -1.77
CA LYS A 185 2.58 -16.74 -3.10
C LYS A 185 1.38 -16.45 -4.01
N GLN A 186 0.26 -15.99 -3.48
CA GLN A 186 -0.91 -15.60 -4.26
C GLN A 186 -0.75 -14.19 -4.87
N SER A 187 0.19 -13.38 -4.35
CA SER A 187 0.44 -12.03 -4.87
C SER A 187 1.01 -12.09 -6.28
N SER A 188 0.33 -11.43 -7.23
CA SER A 188 0.70 -11.41 -8.64
C SER A 188 1.00 -10.02 -9.20
N GLY A 189 0.68 -8.96 -8.46
CA GLY A 189 0.96 -7.57 -8.80
C GLY A 189 0.54 -6.64 -7.68
N CYS A 190 1.19 -5.47 -7.57
CA CYS A 190 0.89 -4.47 -6.56
C CYS A 190 0.96 -3.08 -7.17
N VAL A 191 -0.10 -2.29 -7.05
CA VAL A 191 -0.17 -0.89 -7.49
C VAL A 191 -0.36 0.00 -6.27
N VAL A 192 0.55 0.94 -6.09
CA VAL A 192 0.55 1.90 -4.99
C VAL A 192 0.45 3.31 -5.55
N TYR A 193 -0.64 4.00 -5.29
CA TYR A 193 -0.78 5.42 -5.60
C TYR A 193 -0.41 6.25 -4.37
N TYR A 194 0.66 7.00 -4.44
CA TYR A 194 1.13 7.99 -3.43
C TYR A 194 0.90 7.53 -1.97
N GLY A 195 1.09 6.24 -1.69
CA GLY A 195 0.99 5.67 -0.35
C GLY A 195 2.34 5.54 0.34
N MET A 196 2.34 5.47 1.67
CA MET A 196 3.57 5.24 2.44
C MET A 196 4.05 3.80 2.22
N PRO A 197 5.26 3.58 1.69
CA PRO A 197 5.76 2.24 1.41
C PRO A 197 6.34 1.56 2.66
N GLU A 198 6.37 0.23 2.65
CA GLU A 198 7.05 -0.58 3.66
C GLU A 198 8.56 -0.26 3.68
N LYS A 199 9.13 -0.08 4.87
CA LYS A 199 10.54 0.26 5.09
C LYS A 199 11.40 -0.94 5.50
N ASP A 200 10.80 -1.96 6.07
CA ASP A 200 11.52 -3.16 6.51
C ASP A 200 11.94 -4.01 5.31
N VAL A 201 13.24 -3.99 5.01
CA VAL A 201 13.85 -4.77 3.94
C VAL A 201 13.62 -6.28 4.13
N THR A 202 13.55 -6.76 5.37
CA THR A 202 13.28 -8.18 5.65
C THR A 202 11.88 -8.58 5.22
N ARG A 203 10.89 -7.71 5.49
CA ARG A 203 9.51 -7.91 5.01
C ARG A 203 9.45 -7.79 3.48
N LEU A 204 10.09 -6.78 2.90
CA LEU A 204 10.13 -6.62 1.45
C LEU A 204 10.73 -7.84 0.72
N LYS A 205 11.71 -8.54 1.32
CA LYS A 205 12.25 -9.81 0.77
C LYS A 205 11.18 -10.88 0.61
N SER A 206 10.12 -10.88 1.40
CA SER A 206 9.03 -11.86 1.28
C SER A 206 8.04 -11.56 0.15
N LEU A 207 8.06 -10.36 -0.42
CA LEU A 207 7.17 -9.97 -1.52
C LEU A 207 7.34 -10.91 -2.73
N GLN A 208 6.24 -11.37 -3.31
CA GLN A 208 6.25 -12.33 -4.43
C GLN A 208 5.90 -11.68 -5.78
N SER A 209 5.39 -10.46 -5.78
CA SER A 209 5.08 -9.67 -6.98
C SER A 209 6.07 -8.52 -7.16
N ASP A 210 6.14 -7.98 -8.36
CA ASP A 210 6.69 -6.63 -8.58
C ASP A 210 5.69 -5.56 -8.13
N VAL A 211 6.16 -4.31 -8.04
CA VAL A 211 5.39 -3.16 -7.59
C VAL A 211 5.41 -2.07 -8.66
N LEU A 212 4.24 -1.51 -8.95
CA LEU A 212 4.08 -0.25 -9.65
C LEU A 212 3.78 0.85 -8.61
N PHE A 213 4.68 1.82 -8.48
CA PHE A 213 4.52 2.96 -7.59
C PHE A 213 4.25 4.23 -8.39
N ILE A 214 3.09 4.83 -8.15
CA ILE A 214 2.64 6.05 -8.80
C ILE A 214 2.92 7.21 -7.84
N PHE A 215 3.90 8.02 -8.22
CA PHE A 215 4.49 9.06 -7.39
C PHE A 215 4.04 10.46 -7.84
N ALA A 216 3.63 11.27 -6.87
CA ALA A 216 3.29 12.68 -7.06
C ALA A 216 4.48 13.54 -6.64
N LYS A 217 5.15 14.23 -7.57
CA LYS A 217 6.40 14.96 -7.30
C LYS A 217 6.23 16.17 -6.38
N LYS A 218 5.02 16.73 -6.30
CA LYS A 218 4.70 17.88 -5.43
C LYS A 218 4.11 17.45 -4.09
N ASP A 219 4.10 16.13 -3.80
CA ASP A 219 3.63 15.60 -2.53
C ASP A 219 4.56 16.02 -1.39
N ALA A 220 4.01 16.69 -0.39
CA ALA A 220 4.77 17.16 0.76
C ALA A 220 5.07 16.02 1.77
N TRP A 221 4.31 14.93 1.74
CA TRP A 221 4.38 13.83 2.73
C TRP A 221 5.06 12.59 2.15
N ILE A 222 4.55 12.08 1.04
CA ILE A 222 5.20 10.99 0.29
C ILE A 222 6.14 11.64 -0.73
N ASN A 223 7.20 12.26 -0.21
CA ASN A 223 8.10 13.09 -0.98
C ASN A 223 9.25 12.30 -1.62
N GLN A 224 10.17 13.02 -2.28
CA GLN A 224 11.32 12.42 -2.96
C GLN A 224 12.25 11.62 -2.03
N ALA A 225 12.35 11.99 -0.74
CA ALA A 225 13.17 11.25 0.22
C ALA A 225 12.54 9.89 0.55
N VAL A 226 11.22 9.85 0.74
CA VAL A 226 10.44 8.60 0.94
C VAL A 226 10.56 7.69 -0.29
N LEU A 227 10.43 8.24 -1.49
CA LEU A 227 10.61 7.47 -2.73
C LEU A 227 12.01 6.89 -2.83
N LYS A 228 13.05 7.68 -2.61
CA LYS A 228 14.44 7.23 -2.69
C LYS A 228 14.77 6.14 -1.67
N GLU A 229 14.24 6.26 -0.45
CA GLU A 229 14.35 5.21 0.57
C GLU A 229 13.69 3.92 0.09
N PHE A 230 12.47 4.01 -0.44
CA PHE A 230 11.76 2.84 -0.96
C PHE A 230 12.49 2.17 -2.13
N GLU A 231 13.01 2.94 -3.10
CA GLU A 231 13.83 2.42 -4.20
C GLU A 231 15.07 1.65 -3.67
N THR A 232 15.74 2.22 -2.67
CA THR A 232 16.89 1.61 -2.01
C THR A 232 16.52 0.31 -1.31
N ASN A 233 15.41 0.31 -0.58
CA ASN A 233 14.93 -0.84 0.17
C ASN A 233 14.46 -1.98 -0.76
N MET A 234 13.74 -1.67 -1.83
CA MET A 234 13.33 -2.64 -2.85
C MET A 234 14.52 -3.26 -3.56
N LYS A 235 15.54 -2.45 -3.92
CA LYS A 235 16.79 -2.94 -4.50
C LYS A 235 17.52 -3.87 -3.51
N SER A 236 17.64 -3.49 -2.26
CA SER A 236 18.27 -4.29 -1.20
C SER A 236 17.52 -5.60 -0.92
N ALA A 237 16.19 -5.58 -1.10
CA ALA A 237 15.35 -6.76 -1.00
C ALA A 237 15.41 -7.67 -2.26
N GLY A 238 16.04 -7.21 -3.34
CA GLY A 238 16.07 -7.92 -4.63
C GLY A 238 14.70 -7.96 -5.32
N LYS A 239 13.85 -6.94 -5.07
CA LYS A 239 12.49 -6.86 -5.61
C LYS A 239 12.39 -5.81 -6.70
N LYS A 240 11.51 -6.06 -7.67
CA LYS A 240 11.31 -5.17 -8.80
C LYS A 240 10.33 -4.08 -8.44
N LEU A 241 10.75 -2.84 -8.67
CA LEU A 241 9.94 -1.64 -8.51
C LEU A 241 9.93 -0.88 -9.84
N THR A 242 8.75 -0.49 -10.30
CA THR A 242 8.55 0.47 -11.38
C THR A 242 7.95 1.73 -10.80
N VAL A 243 8.58 2.87 -11.02
CA VAL A 243 8.09 4.17 -10.55
C VAL A 243 7.61 4.99 -11.73
N LEU A 244 6.39 5.50 -11.63
CA LEU A 244 5.84 6.49 -12.56
C LEU A 244 5.63 7.79 -11.80
N SER A 245 6.32 8.84 -12.23
CA SER A 245 6.34 10.14 -11.55
C SER A 245 5.55 11.19 -12.34
N TYR A 246 4.67 11.91 -11.64
CA TYR A 246 3.82 12.95 -12.19
C TYR A 246 4.08 14.31 -11.51
N GLU A 247 4.06 15.39 -12.27
CA GLU A 247 4.18 16.78 -11.76
C GLU A 247 2.87 17.23 -11.09
N ALA A 248 2.43 16.48 -10.10
CA ALA A 248 1.14 16.63 -9.45
C ALA A 248 1.28 16.60 -7.92
N ASP A 249 0.25 17.05 -7.23
CA ASP A 249 0.15 17.04 -5.77
C ASP A 249 -0.33 15.68 -5.24
N HIS A 250 -0.27 15.48 -3.92
CA HIS A 250 -0.90 14.34 -3.26
C HIS A 250 -2.38 14.22 -3.64
N ALA A 251 -2.87 13.00 -3.78
CA ALA A 251 -4.26 12.71 -4.18
C ALA A 251 -4.68 13.27 -5.56
N PHE A 252 -3.73 13.52 -6.48
CA PHE A 252 -4.02 14.04 -7.81
C PHE A 252 -4.95 13.16 -8.65
N ALA A 253 -5.04 11.87 -8.35
CA ALA A 253 -5.88 10.93 -9.07
C ALA A 253 -7.29 10.81 -8.50
N ASN A 254 -7.61 11.51 -7.41
CA ASN A 254 -8.93 11.53 -6.81
C ASN A 254 -9.80 12.65 -7.42
N PRO A 255 -10.88 12.34 -8.18
CA PRO A 255 -11.72 13.34 -8.85
C PRO A 255 -12.41 14.31 -7.89
N SER A 256 -12.60 13.93 -6.62
CA SER A 256 -13.20 14.80 -5.61
C SER A 256 -12.19 15.73 -4.91
N ASN A 257 -10.89 15.61 -5.22
CA ASN A 257 -9.88 16.48 -4.64
C ASN A 257 -9.73 17.77 -5.48
N PRO A 258 -9.64 18.97 -4.86
CA PRO A 258 -9.44 20.24 -5.58
C PRO A 258 -8.15 20.27 -6.42
N LYS A 259 -7.18 19.45 -6.07
CA LYS A 259 -5.91 19.30 -6.80
C LYS A 259 -5.94 18.13 -7.80
N PHE A 260 -7.15 17.67 -8.17
CA PHE A 260 -7.32 16.66 -9.20
C PHE A 260 -6.67 17.10 -10.52
N ASP A 261 -5.71 16.33 -10.98
CA ASP A 261 -5.11 16.52 -12.29
C ASP A 261 -5.64 15.45 -13.25
N LYS A 262 -6.65 15.83 -14.02
CA LYS A 262 -7.32 14.92 -14.97
C LYS A 262 -6.35 14.27 -15.95
N LYS A 263 -5.33 14.99 -16.42
CA LYS A 263 -4.35 14.47 -17.40
C LYS A 263 -3.43 13.44 -16.74
N ALA A 264 -2.82 13.82 -15.61
CA ALA A 264 -1.95 12.93 -14.85
C ALA A 264 -2.74 11.70 -14.34
N ALA A 265 -3.95 11.88 -13.82
CA ALA A 265 -4.81 10.80 -13.34
C ALA A 265 -5.18 9.80 -14.46
N SER A 266 -5.56 10.30 -15.64
CA SER A 266 -5.89 9.46 -16.79
C SER A 266 -4.68 8.65 -17.27
N GLU A 267 -3.51 9.28 -17.37
CA GLU A 267 -2.29 8.58 -17.78
C GLU A 267 -1.85 7.56 -16.73
N ALA A 268 -1.85 7.92 -15.45
CA ALA A 268 -1.53 7.01 -14.35
C ALA A 268 -2.46 5.79 -14.34
N ARG A 269 -3.76 6.00 -14.52
CA ARG A 269 -4.77 4.94 -14.62
C ARG A 269 -4.51 4.01 -15.79
N LYS A 270 -4.23 4.55 -16.98
CA LYS A 270 -3.88 3.77 -18.18
C LYS A 270 -2.67 2.87 -17.93
N GLN A 271 -1.62 3.41 -17.31
CA GLN A 271 -0.41 2.66 -16.98
C GLN A 271 -0.67 1.59 -15.91
N ALA A 272 -1.48 1.89 -14.89
CA ALA A 272 -1.88 0.92 -13.88
C ALA A 272 -2.67 -0.24 -14.48
N ILE A 273 -3.64 0.04 -15.37
CA ILE A 273 -4.39 -0.99 -16.08
C ILE A 273 -3.48 -1.83 -16.99
N ALA A 274 -2.56 -1.21 -17.72
CA ALA A 274 -1.59 -1.93 -18.56
C ALA A 274 -0.69 -2.85 -17.72
N TYR A 275 -0.22 -2.36 -16.57
CA TYR A 275 0.54 -3.16 -15.61
C TYR A 275 -0.30 -4.35 -15.11
N MET A 276 -1.54 -4.12 -14.65
CA MET A 276 -2.40 -5.18 -14.14
C MET A 276 -2.73 -6.22 -15.21
N LYS A 277 -3.04 -5.82 -16.44
CA LYS A 277 -3.29 -6.74 -17.57
C LYS A 277 -2.10 -7.65 -17.86
N LYS A 278 -0.89 -7.13 -17.77
CA LYS A 278 0.34 -7.92 -17.95
C LYS A 278 0.47 -9.05 -16.91
N HIS A 279 -0.13 -8.87 -15.73
CA HIS A 279 -0.07 -9.82 -14.62
C HIS A 279 -1.33 -10.71 -14.51
N LEU A 280 -2.33 -10.53 -15.36
CA LEU A 280 -3.45 -11.47 -15.54
C LEU A 280 -2.96 -12.62 -16.41
N LYS A 281 -3.20 -13.86 -15.98
CA LYS A 281 -2.87 -15.08 -16.74
C LYS A 281 -4.08 -15.99 -16.86
#